data_91936b87fdd6ca546a9c189c88e3e678
#
_entry.id   91936b87fdd6ca546a9c189c88e3e678
#
_cell.length_a   1.000
_cell.length_b   1.000
_cell.length_c   1.000
_cell.angle_alpha   90.00
_cell.angle_beta   90.00
_cell.angle_gamma   90.00
#
_symmetry.space_group_name_H-M   'P 1'
#
loop_
_entity.id
_entity.type
_entity.pdbx_description
1 polymer ?
#
loop_
_entity_poly.entity_id
_entity_poly.type
_entity_poly.pdbx_seq_one_letter_code
_entity_poly.pdbx_strand_id
1 'polypeptide(L)'
;MNCRFNEHGLGYQFVEGQIIRRDNTFTHTQIIKPSLEILSRKRFKGASSEFHKAHEHYRNGKYHEALNECLKAFESTMRIICDKQGWDVKSNATASTLIKVCFENHLVPSFWESKFTALKTTLESGIPTARNKLSGHGAGAEEKEIPRYIVEYALNMTASTILFLVHAEENL
;
A
#
# COMPACT_ATOMS: atom_id res chain seq x y z
N MET A 1 -28.84 -16.79 10.67
CA MET A 1 -27.45 -17.25 10.45
C MET A 1 -26.47 -16.10 10.55
N ASN A 2 -26.64 -14.98 9.81
CA ASN A 2 -25.74 -13.82 9.86
C ASN A 2 -25.65 -13.16 11.24
N CYS A 3 -26.73 -13.09 12.04
CA CYS A 3 -26.70 -12.62 13.43
C CYS A 3 -25.68 -13.39 14.26
N ARG A 4 -25.71 -14.72 14.22
CA ARG A 4 -24.76 -15.56 14.97
C ARG A 4 -23.32 -15.39 14.54
N PHE A 5 -23.07 -15.17 13.23
CA PHE A 5 -21.71 -14.86 12.76
C PHE A 5 -21.20 -13.54 13.33
N ASN A 6 -22.06 -12.52 13.42
CA ASN A 6 -21.70 -11.23 14.01
C ASN A 6 -21.48 -11.32 15.52
N GLU A 7 -22.37 -12.02 16.25
CA GLU A 7 -22.30 -12.18 17.71
C GLU A 7 -21.03 -12.91 18.15
N HIS A 8 -20.54 -13.86 17.34
CA HIS A 8 -19.31 -14.62 17.62
C HIS A 8 -18.06 -14.03 16.94
N GLY A 9 -18.14 -12.83 16.34
CA GLY A 9 -17.00 -12.21 15.67
C GLY A 9 -16.46 -13.01 14.48
N LEU A 10 -17.28 -13.93 13.93
CA LEU A 10 -16.90 -14.73 12.78
C LEU A 10 -16.98 -13.86 11.53
N GLY A 11 -15.85 -13.68 10.85
CA GLY A 11 -15.74 -12.89 9.64
C GLY A 11 -16.43 -13.49 8.41
N TYR A 12 -17.62 -14.08 8.59
CA TYR A 12 -18.41 -14.70 7.52
C TYR A 12 -19.81 -14.11 7.44
N GLN A 13 -20.37 -14.13 6.25
CA GLN A 13 -21.76 -13.76 5.98
C GLN A 13 -22.40 -14.80 5.06
N PHE A 14 -23.65 -15.15 5.36
CA PHE A 14 -24.46 -15.98 4.49
C PHE A 14 -25.23 -15.10 3.52
N VAL A 15 -24.96 -15.24 2.22
CA VAL A 15 -25.57 -14.47 1.13
C VAL A 15 -25.96 -15.44 0.02
N GLU A 16 -27.24 -15.41 -0.39
CA GLU A 16 -27.76 -16.19 -1.53
C GLU A 16 -27.40 -17.68 -1.51
N GLY A 17 -27.48 -18.31 -0.35
CA GLY A 17 -27.19 -19.75 -0.21
C GLY A 17 -25.71 -20.09 -0.02
N GLN A 18 -24.82 -19.10 0.02
CA GLN A 18 -23.38 -19.30 0.17
C GLN A 18 -22.84 -18.61 1.43
N ILE A 19 -21.84 -19.23 2.04
CA ILE A 19 -21.07 -18.61 3.13
C ILE A 19 -19.91 -17.84 2.51
N ILE A 20 -20.00 -16.50 2.55
CA ILE A 20 -18.98 -15.60 2.03
C ILE A 20 -18.19 -14.99 3.18
N ARG A 21 -16.89 -14.94 3.06
CA ARG A 21 -16.01 -14.30 4.05
C ARG A 21 -16.16 -12.77 3.97
N ARG A 22 -16.33 -12.12 5.12
CA ARG A 22 -16.40 -10.65 5.19
C ARG A 22 -15.02 -10.05 4.96
N ASP A 23 -14.87 -9.28 3.89
CA ASP A 23 -13.58 -8.78 3.40
C ASP A 23 -12.78 -7.95 4.42
N ASN A 24 -13.42 -7.15 5.26
CA ASN A 24 -12.69 -6.29 6.21
C ASN A 24 -11.84 -7.09 7.21
N THR A 25 -12.35 -8.20 7.75
CA THR A 25 -11.60 -9.04 8.70
C THR A 25 -10.52 -9.84 7.97
N PHE A 26 -10.82 -10.31 6.74
CA PHE A 26 -9.87 -11.04 5.92
C PHE A 26 -8.72 -10.13 5.48
N THR A 27 -9.02 -8.98 4.89
CA THR A 27 -8.01 -8.00 4.44
C THR A 27 -7.13 -7.57 5.60
N HIS A 28 -7.71 -7.29 6.77
CA HIS A 28 -6.94 -6.96 7.95
C HIS A 28 -6.03 -8.10 8.40
N THR A 29 -6.55 -9.33 8.46
CA THR A 29 -5.79 -10.48 8.98
C THR A 29 -4.75 -11.00 8.00
N GLN A 30 -5.01 -10.97 6.70
CA GLN A 30 -4.14 -11.58 5.69
C GLN A 30 -3.21 -10.57 5.00
N ILE A 31 -3.50 -9.28 5.10
CA ILE A 31 -2.73 -8.23 4.42
C ILE A 31 -2.20 -7.20 5.42
N ILE A 32 -3.09 -6.49 6.12
CA ILE A 32 -2.67 -5.37 6.97
C ILE A 32 -1.81 -5.85 8.14
N LYS A 33 -2.27 -6.83 8.89
CA LYS A 33 -1.52 -7.36 10.05
C LYS A 33 -0.15 -7.93 9.64
N PRO A 34 -0.02 -8.82 8.64
CA PRO A 34 1.28 -9.29 8.18
C PRO A 34 2.20 -8.17 7.67
N SER A 35 1.67 -7.16 6.97
CA SER A 35 2.49 -6.03 6.52
C SER A 35 3.03 -5.21 7.69
N LEU A 36 2.22 -4.98 8.75
CA LEU A 36 2.66 -4.32 9.97
C LEU A 36 3.70 -5.15 10.75
N GLU A 37 3.53 -6.47 10.81
CA GLU A 37 4.51 -7.39 11.42
C GLU A 37 5.85 -7.35 10.69
N ILE A 38 5.85 -7.34 9.36
CA ILE A 38 7.07 -7.18 8.55
C ILE A 38 7.70 -5.81 8.80
N LEU A 39 6.90 -4.74 8.76
CA LEU A 39 7.37 -3.39 9.01
C LEU A 39 7.86 -3.17 10.46
N SER A 40 7.48 -3.99 11.42
CA SER A 40 8.00 -3.93 12.79
C SER A 40 9.47 -4.33 12.92
N ARG A 41 10.03 -5.00 11.91
CA ARG A 41 11.45 -5.37 11.89
C ARG A 41 12.33 -4.12 11.91
N LYS A 42 13.42 -4.15 12.67
CA LYS A 42 14.32 -2.99 12.93
C LYS A 42 14.71 -2.22 11.66
N ARG A 43 14.96 -2.93 10.55
CA ARG A 43 15.36 -2.32 9.27
C ARG A 43 14.27 -1.46 8.63
N PHE A 44 12.99 -1.75 8.86
CA PHE A 44 11.85 -1.05 8.28
C PHE A 44 11.27 0.08 9.16
N LYS A 45 11.98 0.52 10.20
CA LYS A 45 11.47 1.51 11.16
C LYS A 45 10.93 2.80 10.50
N GLY A 46 11.58 3.29 9.45
CA GLY A 46 11.12 4.46 8.69
C GLY A 46 9.79 4.19 7.97
N ALA A 47 9.77 3.16 7.12
CA ALA A 47 8.58 2.74 6.38
C ALA A 47 7.41 2.39 7.33
N SER A 48 7.70 1.77 8.47
CA SER A 48 6.71 1.50 9.52
C SER A 48 6.08 2.77 10.07
N SER A 49 6.91 3.76 10.42
CA SER A 49 6.42 5.05 10.94
C SER A 49 5.52 5.76 9.92
N GLU A 50 5.91 5.77 8.66
CA GLU A 50 5.15 6.38 7.57
C GLU A 50 3.81 5.66 7.35
N PHE A 51 3.80 4.34 7.34
CA PHE A 51 2.58 3.55 7.16
C PHE A 51 1.61 3.70 8.35
N HIS A 52 2.12 3.77 9.59
CA HIS A 52 1.29 4.08 10.75
C HIS A 52 0.68 5.48 10.69
N LYS A 53 1.44 6.49 10.25
CA LYS A 53 0.93 7.86 10.01
C LYS A 53 -0.14 7.88 8.92
N ALA A 54 0.01 7.08 7.85
CA ALA A 54 -1.03 6.96 6.83
C ALA A 54 -2.36 6.51 7.43
N HIS A 55 -2.34 5.49 8.29
CA HIS A 55 -3.54 5.02 9.00
C HIS A 55 -4.08 6.04 10.00
N GLU A 56 -3.22 6.77 10.69
CA GLU A 56 -3.63 7.85 11.59
C GLU A 56 -4.33 8.99 10.84
N HIS A 57 -3.74 9.45 9.75
CA HIS A 57 -4.33 10.47 8.88
C HIS A 57 -5.67 10.02 8.29
N TYR A 58 -5.76 8.76 7.84
CA TYR A 58 -7.02 8.20 7.35
C TYR A 58 -8.13 8.23 8.41
N ARG A 59 -7.84 7.81 9.66
CA ARG A 59 -8.80 7.84 10.77
C ARG A 59 -9.27 9.25 11.10
N ASN A 60 -8.38 10.23 10.94
CA ASN A 60 -8.64 11.64 11.22
C ASN A 60 -9.26 12.40 10.03
N GLY A 61 -9.63 11.71 8.93
CA GLY A 61 -10.19 12.33 7.73
C GLY A 61 -9.18 13.13 6.89
N LYS A 62 -7.88 13.08 7.22
CA LYS A 62 -6.80 13.76 6.51
C LYS A 62 -6.34 12.92 5.33
N TYR A 63 -7.16 12.89 4.30
CA TYR A 63 -7.02 11.92 3.19
C TYR A 63 -5.82 12.20 2.29
N HIS A 64 -5.50 13.46 2.04
CA HIS A 64 -4.32 13.85 1.27
C HIS A 64 -3.02 13.42 1.97
N GLU A 65 -2.93 13.67 3.27
CA GLU A 65 -1.79 13.28 4.10
C GLU A 65 -1.67 11.75 4.17
N ALA A 66 -2.79 11.04 4.28
CA ALA A 66 -2.79 9.57 4.28
C ALA A 66 -2.19 9.01 2.99
N LEU A 67 -2.58 9.53 1.82
CA LEU A 67 -2.02 9.12 0.52
C LEU A 67 -0.51 9.44 0.41
N ASN A 68 -0.09 10.61 0.90
CA ASN A 68 1.32 10.99 0.91
C ASN A 68 2.16 10.03 1.78
N GLU A 69 1.67 9.69 2.96
CA GLU A 69 2.38 8.76 3.86
C GLU A 69 2.39 7.32 3.30
N CYS A 70 1.34 6.88 2.58
CA CYS A 70 1.35 5.62 1.83
C CYS A 70 2.48 5.59 0.79
N LEU A 71 2.61 6.66 0.00
CA LEU A 71 3.66 6.77 -1.01
C LEU A 71 5.05 6.71 -0.37
N LYS A 72 5.28 7.46 0.71
CA LYS A 72 6.55 7.44 1.44
C LYS A 72 6.87 6.05 1.98
N ALA A 73 5.92 5.36 2.61
CA ALA A 73 6.11 4.02 3.14
C ALA A 73 6.50 3.02 2.02
N PHE A 74 5.89 3.15 0.86
CA PHE A 74 6.21 2.34 -0.31
C PHE A 74 7.63 2.65 -0.83
N GLU A 75 7.98 3.91 -1.01
CA GLU A 75 9.33 4.34 -1.43
C GLU A 75 10.41 3.91 -0.43
N SER A 76 10.16 4.12 0.88
CA SER A 76 11.09 3.72 1.94
C SER A 76 11.30 2.21 1.97
N THR A 77 10.26 1.41 1.74
CA THR A 77 10.38 -0.06 1.66
C THR A 77 11.30 -0.47 0.51
N MET A 78 11.08 0.06 -0.69
CA MET A 78 11.95 -0.26 -1.85
C MET A 78 13.39 0.20 -1.62
N ARG A 79 13.59 1.39 -1.06
CA ARG A 79 14.93 1.92 -0.76
C ARG A 79 15.68 0.99 0.22
N ILE A 80 15.01 0.56 1.28
CA ILE A 80 15.59 -0.38 2.26
C ILE A 80 15.99 -1.70 1.60
N ILE A 81 15.18 -2.19 0.67
CA ILE A 81 15.50 -3.40 -0.10
C ILE A 81 16.73 -3.15 -1.00
N CYS A 82 16.75 -2.05 -1.74
CA CYS A 82 17.89 -1.68 -2.59
C CYS A 82 19.18 -1.56 -1.76
N ASP A 83 19.14 -0.87 -0.63
CA ASP A 83 20.28 -0.70 0.26
C ASP A 83 20.81 -2.05 0.77
N LYS A 84 19.91 -2.94 1.21
CA LYS A 84 20.27 -4.27 1.68
C LYS A 84 20.91 -5.13 0.58
N GLN A 85 20.39 -5.04 -0.64
CA GLN A 85 20.89 -5.79 -1.78
C GLN A 85 22.13 -5.15 -2.43
N GLY A 86 22.54 -3.95 -1.98
CA GLY A 86 23.69 -3.22 -2.54
C GLY A 86 23.42 -2.64 -3.92
N TRP A 87 22.16 -2.42 -4.29
CA TRP A 87 21.81 -1.80 -5.57
C TRP A 87 21.99 -0.28 -5.50
N ASP A 88 22.66 0.28 -6.51
CA ASP A 88 22.95 1.72 -6.54
C ASP A 88 21.67 2.54 -6.79
N VAL A 89 21.29 3.33 -5.81
CA VAL A 89 20.11 4.20 -5.86
C VAL A 89 20.45 5.58 -5.31
N LYS A 90 20.24 6.62 -6.11
CA LYS A 90 20.43 8.00 -5.65
C LYS A 90 19.52 8.33 -4.47
N SER A 91 20.00 9.16 -3.54
CA SER A 91 19.26 9.55 -2.33
C SER A 91 17.90 10.23 -2.64
N ASN A 92 17.78 10.91 -3.77
CA ASN A 92 16.56 11.59 -4.24
C ASN A 92 15.75 10.76 -5.25
N ALA A 93 15.98 9.45 -5.36
CA ALA A 93 15.23 8.59 -6.27
C ALA A 93 13.73 8.60 -5.94
N THR A 94 12.91 8.75 -6.98
CA THR A 94 11.45 8.68 -6.91
C THR A 94 10.95 7.24 -6.90
N ALA A 95 9.67 7.02 -6.61
CA ALA A 95 9.02 5.71 -6.72
C ALA A 95 9.29 5.05 -8.08
N SER A 96 9.17 5.78 -9.19
CA SER A 96 9.46 5.27 -10.53
C SER A 96 10.88 4.74 -10.67
N THR A 97 11.86 5.48 -10.15
CA THR A 97 13.26 5.08 -10.21
C THR A 97 13.50 3.82 -9.35
N LEU A 98 12.94 3.80 -8.15
CA LEU A 98 13.07 2.64 -7.24
C LEU A 98 12.44 1.38 -7.84
N ILE A 99 11.24 1.49 -8.41
CA ILE A 99 10.59 0.38 -9.12
C ILE A 99 11.48 -0.13 -10.24
N LYS A 100 12.01 0.78 -11.08
CA LYS A 100 12.89 0.42 -12.19
C LYS A 100 14.12 -0.37 -11.71
N VAL A 101 14.78 0.08 -10.64
CA VAL A 101 15.92 -0.61 -10.05
C VAL A 101 15.53 -2.01 -9.53
N CYS A 102 14.37 -2.14 -8.86
CA CYS A 102 13.87 -3.44 -8.42
C CYS A 102 13.64 -4.42 -9.59
N PHE A 103 13.17 -3.91 -10.74
CA PHE A 103 12.97 -4.71 -11.96
C PHE A 103 14.30 -5.12 -12.61
N GLU A 104 15.21 -4.16 -12.80
CA GLU A 104 16.53 -4.39 -13.41
C GLU A 104 17.36 -5.41 -12.63
N ASN A 105 17.14 -5.48 -11.32
CA ASN A 105 17.80 -6.43 -10.43
C ASN A 105 16.97 -7.71 -10.15
N HIS A 106 15.96 -7.98 -10.95
CA HIS A 106 15.15 -9.20 -10.88
C HIS A 106 14.45 -9.48 -9.54
N LEU A 107 14.23 -8.44 -8.71
CA LEU A 107 13.37 -8.58 -7.52
C LEU A 107 11.96 -9.08 -7.90
N VAL A 108 11.49 -8.67 -9.07
CA VAL A 108 10.23 -9.14 -9.64
C VAL A 108 10.56 -9.99 -10.87
N PRO A 109 10.08 -11.24 -10.95
CA PRO A 109 10.34 -12.13 -12.08
C PRO A 109 9.92 -11.54 -13.43
N SER A 110 10.69 -11.75 -14.49
CA SER A 110 10.48 -11.15 -15.82
C SER A 110 9.13 -11.49 -16.44
N PHE A 111 8.57 -12.68 -16.18
CA PHE A 111 7.25 -13.07 -16.70
C PHE A 111 6.10 -12.24 -16.10
N TRP A 112 6.34 -11.46 -15.04
CA TRP A 112 5.41 -10.53 -14.44
C TRP A 112 5.53 -9.10 -14.98
N GLU A 113 6.47 -8.83 -15.87
CA GLU A 113 6.82 -7.48 -16.32
C GLU A 113 5.61 -6.66 -16.77
N SER A 114 4.76 -7.22 -17.65
CA SER A 114 3.57 -6.52 -18.14
C SER A 114 2.56 -6.23 -17.03
N LYS A 115 2.34 -7.18 -16.12
CA LYS A 115 1.38 -7.04 -15.00
C LYS A 115 1.93 -6.10 -13.93
N PHE A 116 3.24 -6.16 -13.67
CA PHE A 116 3.87 -5.28 -12.71
C PHE A 116 3.98 -3.85 -13.23
N THR A 117 4.17 -3.66 -14.54
CA THR A 117 4.08 -2.35 -15.18
C THR A 117 2.68 -1.75 -15.00
N ALA A 118 1.62 -2.54 -15.12
CA ALA A 118 0.26 -2.09 -14.84
C ALA A 118 0.06 -1.73 -13.36
N LEU A 119 0.57 -2.55 -12.44
CA LEU A 119 0.57 -2.24 -11.01
C LEU A 119 1.38 -0.97 -10.72
N LYS A 120 2.58 -0.86 -11.29
CA LYS A 120 3.42 0.34 -11.20
C LYS A 120 2.62 1.58 -11.63
N THR A 121 1.99 1.54 -12.81
CA THR A 121 1.19 2.65 -13.33
C THR A 121 0.03 2.99 -12.39
N THR A 122 -0.60 1.97 -11.79
CA THR A 122 -1.67 2.14 -10.81
C THR A 122 -1.14 2.81 -9.53
N LEU A 123 0.00 2.40 -9.01
CA LEU A 123 0.60 3.00 -7.82
C LEU A 123 1.12 4.42 -8.10
N GLU A 124 1.77 4.63 -9.25
CA GLU A 124 2.26 5.95 -9.67
C GLU A 124 1.12 6.93 -10.00
N SER A 125 0.04 6.47 -10.59
CA SER A 125 -1.10 7.31 -10.95
C SER A 125 -2.20 7.33 -9.90
N GLY A 126 -2.40 6.26 -9.15
CA GLY A 126 -3.43 6.16 -8.12
C GLY A 126 -3.18 7.10 -6.95
N ILE A 127 -1.98 7.04 -6.36
CA ILE A 127 -1.61 7.88 -5.22
C ILE A 127 -1.15 9.28 -5.67
N PRO A 128 -0.15 9.45 -6.59
CA PRO A 128 0.26 10.78 -7.06
C PRO A 128 -0.79 11.48 -7.89
N THR A 129 -1.58 10.75 -8.70
CA THR A 129 -2.62 11.35 -9.55
C THR A 129 -3.80 11.85 -8.74
N ALA A 130 -4.20 11.12 -7.70
CA ALA A 130 -5.19 11.64 -6.76
C ALA A 130 -4.68 12.93 -6.12
N ARG A 131 -3.44 12.94 -5.64
CA ARG A 131 -2.80 14.14 -5.10
C ARG A 131 -2.71 15.27 -6.13
N ASN A 132 -2.18 15.00 -7.32
CA ASN A 132 -1.92 16.03 -8.33
C ASN A 132 -3.19 16.55 -9.03
N LYS A 133 -4.18 15.67 -9.27
CA LYS A 133 -5.46 16.08 -9.87
C LYS A 133 -6.38 16.77 -8.85
N LEU A 134 -6.22 16.48 -7.58
CA LEU A 134 -7.06 17.04 -6.53
C LEU A 134 -6.41 18.25 -5.84
N SER A 135 -5.08 18.42 -5.94
CA SER A 135 -4.35 19.53 -5.28
C SER A 135 -3.27 20.22 -6.12
N GLY A 136 -3.06 19.79 -7.38
CA GLY A 136 -1.92 20.24 -8.21
C GLY A 136 -2.08 21.59 -8.93
N HIS A 137 -3.28 22.14 -8.99
CA HIS A 137 -3.57 23.51 -9.40
C HIS A 137 -4.38 24.11 -8.28
N GLY A 138 -3.96 25.29 -7.78
CA GLY A 138 -4.57 25.95 -6.62
C GLY A 138 -6.05 25.63 -6.49
N ALA A 139 -6.43 25.17 -5.33
CA ALA A 139 -7.80 24.77 -5.03
C ALA A 139 -8.73 25.94 -5.32
N GLY A 140 -9.37 26.01 -6.43
CA GLY A 140 -10.35 27.08 -6.69
C GLY A 140 -11.24 27.37 -5.48
N ALA A 141 -12.43 27.87 -5.68
CA ALA A 141 -13.36 28.16 -4.59
C ALA A 141 -13.85 26.92 -3.79
N GLU A 142 -13.59 25.69 -4.28
CA GLU A 142 -13.99 24.43 -3.64
C GLU A 142 -12.80 23.46 -3.56
N GLU A 143 -12.43 23.08 -2.35
CA GLU A 143 -11.48 22.00 -2.08
C GLU A 143 -12.13 20.67 -2.48
N LYS A 144 -11.58 19.98 -3.49
CA LYS A 144 -12.10 18.68 -3.92
C LYS A 144 -11.72 17.61 -2.89
N GLU A 145 -12.69 17.19 -2.11
CA GLU A 145 -12.51 16.11 -1.14
C GLU A 145 -12.19 14.78 -1.85
N ILE A 146 -11.19 14.07 -1.35
CA ILE A 146 -10.89 12.71 -1.78
C ILE A 146 -11.92 11.77 -1.15
N PRO A 147 -12.67 10.97 -1.93
CA PRO A 147 -13.60 10.02 -1.36
C PRO A 147 -12.90 8.99 -0.47
N ARG A 148 -13.47 8.69 0.68
CA ARG A 148 -12.93 7.76 1.68
C ARG A 148 -12.52 6.40 1.09
N TYR A 149 -13.35 5.83 0.21
CA TYR A 149 -13.09 4.52 -0.41
C TYR A 149 -11.82 4.49 -1.28
N ILE A 150 -11.42 5.62 -1.88
CA ILE A 150 -10.18 5.74 -2.64
C ILE A 150 -8.97 5.63 -1.71
N VAL A 151 -9.03 6.26 -0.54
CA VAL A 151 -7.94 6.22 0.43
C VAL A 151 -7.83 4.83 1.07
N GLU A 152 -8.96 4.21 1.36
CA GLU A 152 -9.02 2.83 1.86
C GLU A 152 -8.41 1.84 0.86
N TYR A 153 -8.75 1.98 -0.42
CA TYR A 153 -8.13 1.21 -1.50
C TYR A 153 -6.61 1.42 -1.55
N ALA A 154 -6.15 2.67 -1.49
CA ALA A 154 -4.72 3.00 -1.52
C ALA A 154 -3.95 2.41 -0.32
N LEU A 155 -4.52 2.45 0.89
CA LEU A 155 -3.95 1.83 2.08
C LEU A 155 -3.79 0.31 1.89
N ASN A 156 -4.83 -0.36 1.41
CA ASN A 156 -4.82 -1.80 1.17
C ASN A 156 -3.81 -2.19 0.08
N MET A 157 -3.77 -1.42 -1.01
CA MET A 157 -2.79 -1.61 -2.10
C MET A 157 -1.36 -1.43 -1.60
N THR A 158 -1.10 -0.40 -0.80
CA THR A 158 0.22 -0.13 -0.22
C THR A 158 0.66 -1.29 0.69
N ALA A 159 -0.22 -1.76 1.58
CA ALA A 159 0.06 -2.89 2.45
C ALA A 159 0.39 -4.17 1.67
N SER A 160 -0.44 -4.50 0.66
CA SER A 160 -0.24 -5.67 -0.20
C SER A 160 1.07 -5.60 -0.97
N THR A 161 1.43 -4.41 -1.47
CA THR A 161 2.65 -4.22 -2.24
C THR A 161 3.89 -4.28 -1.35
N ILE A 162 3.86 -3.72 -0.14
CA ILE A 162 4.94 -3.84 0.84
C ILE A 162 5.17 -5.31 1.17
N LEU A 163 4.11 -6.05 1.48
CA LEU A 163 4.18 -7.47 1.80
C LEU A 163 4.78 -8.27 0.63
N PHE A 164 4.30 -8.01 -0.58
CA PHE A 164 4.81 -8.65 -1.80
C PHE A 164 6.31 -8.38 -2.01
N LEU A 165 6.75 -7.12 -1.93
CA LEU A 165 8.15 -6.73 -2.16
C LEU A 165 9.09 -7.35 -1.13
N VAL A 166 8.69 -7.40 0.14
CA VAL A 166 9.52 -8.01 1.18
C VAL A 166 9.61 -9.52 1.01
N HIS A 167 8.50 -10.20 0.67
CA HIS A 167 8.55 -11.62 0.36
C HIS A 167 9.36 -11.92 -0.90
N ALA A 168 9.27 -11.07 -1.93
CA ALA A 168 10.11 -11.22 -3.12
C ALA A 168 11.59 -11.10 -2.77
N GLU A 169 11.96 -10.15 -1.92
CA GLU A 169 13.33 -9.94 -1.45
C GLU A 169 13.84 -11.12 -0.58
N GLU A 170 12.96 -11.75 0.20
CA GLU A 170 13.31 -12.93 1.00
C GLU A 170 13.52 -14.21 0.16
N ASN A 171 13.07 -14.20 -1.09
CA ASN A 171 13.19 -15.32 -2.03
C ASN A 171 14.23 -15.08 -3.16
N LEU A 172 15.00 -13.99 -3.09
CA LEU A 172 16.18 -13.78 -3.93
C LEU A 172 17.35 -14.65 -3.46
#